data_3da66d7fef431d22d11a2b9b2b41d1b1
#
_entry.id   3da66d7fef431d22d11a2b9b2b41d1b1
#
_cell.length_a   1.000
_cell.length_b   1.000
_cell.length_c   1.000
_cell.angle_alpha   90.00
_cell.angle_beta   90.00
_cell.angle_gamma   90.00
#
_symmetry.space_group_name_H-M   'P 1'
#
loop_
_entity.id
_entity.type
_entity.pdbx_description
1 polymer ?
#
loop_
_entity_poly.entity_id
_entity_poly.type
_entity_poly.pdbx_seq_one_letter_code
_entity_poly.pdbx_strand_id
1 'polypeptide(L)'
;MAGRTTIIIQGTAWGVRETQNGKRCLSVSVTPGYRDRNGNWKSQPEQYYSVWPAGYANLNPVFDQIAQLRQNQDQFVDVTIVGEVSGCDAYQNKKGELAASCNVNASAVAITSVRQKNGGQQGYGAQAGYTQQSQGGFQQSQPPASDPWSSDPSF
;
A
#
# COMPACT_ATOMS: atom_id res chain seq x y z
N MET A 1 9.86 -11.49 29.61
CA MET A 1 10.23 -10.95 28.26
C MET A 1 9.00 -10.31 27.65
N ALA A 2 9.05 -9.04 27.30
CA ALA A 2 7.94 -8.40 26.64
C ALA A 2 7.86 -8.88 25.18
N GLY A 3 6.72 -9.44 24.79
CA GLY A 3 6.48 -9.84 23.41
C GLY A 3 6.28 -8.62 22.51
N ARG A 4 6.70 -8.74 21.26
CA ARG A 4 6.47 -7.72 20.22
C ARG A 4 5.77 -8.38 19.04
N THR A 5 4.82 -7.67 18.46
CA THR A 5 4.14 -8.11 17.25
C THR A 5 4.56 -7.24 16.08
N THR A 6 5.45 -7.76 15.25
CA THR A 6 5.86 -7.09 14.03
C THR A 6 4.89 -7.45 12.92
N ILE A 7 4.45 -6.44 12.17
CA ILE A 7 3.53 -6.61 11.04
C ILE A 7 4.06 -5.90 9.80
N ILE A 8 3.62 -6.40 8.66
CA ILE A 8 3.76 -5.74 7.37
C ILE A 8 2.34 -5.43 6.87
N ILE A 9 2.09 -4.17 6.58
CA ILE A 9 0.79 -3.71 6.09
C ILE A 9 0.97 -3.26 4.64
N GLN A 10 0.13 -3.76 3.76
CA GLN A 10 -0.02 -3.27 2.40
C GLN A 10 -1.44 -2.71 2.28
N GLY A 11 -1.55 -1.41 2.08
CA GLY A 11 -2.85 -0.76 2.10
C GLY A 11 -2.85 0.60 1.41
N THR A 12 -3.97 1.28 1.50
CA THR A 12 -4.16 2.61 0.93
C THR A 12 -4.02 3.68 2.01
N ALA A 13 -3.15 4.64 1.77
CA ALA A 13 -2.95 5.80 2.63
C ALA A 13 -4.01 6.87 2.35
N TRP A 14 -4.72 7.29 3.37
CA TRP A 14 -5.79 8.29 3.26
C TRP A 14 -5.35 9.71 3.57
N GLY A 15 -4.38 9.88 4.42
CA GLY A 15 -3.85 11.19 4.75
C GLY A 15 -3.02 11.19 6.01
N VAL A 16 -2.30 12.27 6.20
CA VAL A 16 -1.47 12.52 7.38
C VAL A 16 -2.21 13.50 8.30
N ARG A 17 -2.35 13.13 9.55
CA ARG A 17 -2.90 13.98 10.60
C ARG A 17 -1.78 14.40 11.54
N GLU A 18 -1.88 15.60 12.06
CA GLU A 18 -1.00 16.09 13.11
C GLU A 18 -1.80 16.27 14.41
N THR A 19 -1.24 15.77 15.50
CA THR A 19 -1.83 15.96 16.82
C THR A 19 -1.45 17.33 17.38
N GLN A 20 -2.15 17.77 18.43
CA GLN A 20 -1.85 19.02 19.13
C GLN A 20 -0.39 19.12 19.65
N ASN A 21 0.23 17.96 19.90
CA ASN A 21 1.62 17.86 20.34
C ASN A 21 2.64 17.78 19.18
N GLY A 22 2.21 18.03 17.94
CA GLY A 22 3.08 17.98 16.77
C GLY A 22 3.45 16.56 16.31
N LYS A 23 2.82 15.52 16.87
CA LYS A 23 3.01 14.14 16.39
C LYS A 23 2.19 13.89 15.14
N ARG A 24 2.81 13.30 14.14
CA ARG A 24 2.18 12.99 12.87
C ARG A 24 1.75 11.52 12.81
N CYS A 25 0.59 11.30 12.26
CA CYS A 25 -0.01 9.97 12.12
C CYS A 25 -0.54 9.79 10.70
N LEU A 26 -0.17 8.70 10.07
CA LEU A 26 -0.69 8.31 8.76
C LEU A 26 -1.89 7.38 8.95
N SER A 27 -3.01 7.73 8.33
CA SER A 27 -4.21 6.88 8.30
C SER A 27 -4.15 5.94 7.10
N VAL A 28 -4.26 4.65 7.35
CA VAL A 28 -4.18 3.61 6.32
C VAL A 28 -5.35 2.65 6.47
N SER A 29 -5.91 2.22 5.35
CA SER A 29 -6.87 1.12 5.34
C SER A 29 -6.40 -0.03 4.47
N VAL A 30 -6.85 -1.22 4.85
CA VAL A 30 -6.65 -2.46 4.11
C VAL A 30 -8.01 -3.10 3.91
N THR A 31 -8.34 -3.43 2.67
CA THR A 31 -9.52 -4.23 2.36
C THR A 31 -9.08 -5.65 2.03
N PRO A 32 -9.04 -6.55 3.01
CA PRO A 32 -8.65 -7.92 2.76
C PRO A 32 -9.67 -8.62 1.85
N GLY A 33 -9.20 -9.60 1.13
CA GLY A 33 -10.09 -10.39 0.30
C GLY A 33 -9.47 -11.75 0.02
N TYR A 34 -10.30 -12.64 -0.46
CA TYR A 34 -9.89 -13.97 -0.88
C TYR A 34 -10.68 -14.41 -2.10
N ARG A 35 -10.14 -15.36 -2.82
CA ARG A 35 -10.89 -16.04 -3.88
C ARG A 35 -11.64 -17.22 -3.29
N ASP A 36 -12.93 -17.28 -3.55
CA ASP A 36 -13.76 -18.44 -3.18
C ASP A 36 -13.43 -19.65 -4.06
N ARG A 37 -14.06 -20.80 -3.77
CA ARG A 37 -13.86 -22.04 -4.52
C ARG A 37 -14.24 -21.95 -6.00
N ASN A 38 -15.06 -20.94 -6.35
CA ASN A 38 -15.49 -20.69 -7.73
C ASN A 38 -14.58 -19.65 -8.44
N GLY A 39 -13.52 -19.19 -7.77
CA GLY A 39 -12.59 -18.20 -8.30
C GLY A 39 -13.08 -16.75 -8.18
N ASN A 40 -14.23 -16.50 -7.57
CA ASN A 40 -14.77 -15.17 -7.37
C ASN A 40 -14.07 -14.46 -6.21
N TRP A 41 -13.79 -13.18 -6.39
CA TRP A 41 -13.25 -12.35 -5.32
C TRP A 41 -14.32 -12.04 -4.27
N LYS A 42 -13.97 -12.27 -3.01
CA LYS A 42 -14.78 -11.91 -1.83
C LYS A 42 -14.00 -10.94 -0.98
N SER A 43 -14.55 -9.75 -0.81
CA SER A 43 -13.98 -8.74 0.10
C SER A 43 -14.39 -9.04 1.54
N GLN A 44 -13.45 -8.83 2.45
CA GLN A 44 -13.69 -8.84 3.89
C GLN A 44 -13.87 -7.41 4.40
N PRO A 45 -14.33 -7.22 5.63
CA PRO A 45 -14.43 -5.90 6.24
C PRO A 45 -13.11 -5.15 6.21
N GLU A 46 -13.19 -3.86 5.94
CA GLU A 46 -12.05 -2.97 5.88
C GLU A 46 -11.39 -2.84 7.25
N GLN A 47 -10.07 -2.91 7.27
CA GLN A 47 -9.24 -2.75 8.46
C GLN A 47 -8.58 -1.37 8.44
N TYR A 48 -8.57 -0.70 9.59
CA TYR A 48 -8.00 0.64 9.73
C TYR A 48 -6.78 0.63 10.65
N TYR A 49 -5.78 1.38 10.24
CA TYR A 49 -4.51 1.51 10.96
C TYR A 49 -4.15 2.97 11.14
N SER A 50 -3.75 3.31 12.35
CA SER A 50 -3.12 4.59 12.68
C SER A 50 -1.62 4.36 12.82
N VAL A 51 -0.86 4.89 11.87
CA VAL A 51 0.57 4.60 11.73
C VAL A 51 1.38 5.77 12.26
N TRP A 52 2.13 5.52 13.32
CA TRP A 52 2.98 6.47 14.01
C TRP A 52 4.44 6.17 13.72
N PRO A 53 5.31 7.17 13.55
CA PRO A 53 6.74 6.92 13.46
C PRO A 53 7.27 6.26 14.74
N ALA A 54 8.04 5.19 14.61
CA ALA A 54 8.83 4.67 15.72
C ALA A 54 9.83 5.74 16.17
N GLY A 55 10.20 5.74 17.45
CA GLY A 55 11.02 6.80 18.04
C GLY A 55 12.37 7.04 17.36
N TYR A 56 12.88 6.03 16.66
CA TYR A 56 14.14 6.08 15.90
C TYR A 56 13.94 6.31 14.39
N ALA A 57 12.70 6.32 13.91
CA ALA A 57 12.40 6.41 12.48
C ALA A 57 12.03 7.83 12.08
N ASN A 58 12.69 8.36 11.06
CA ASN A 58 12.31 9.63 10.44
C ASN A 58 11.40 9.35 9.22
N LEU A 59 10.10 9.39 9.43
CA LEU A 59 9.10 9.19 8.39
C LEU A 59 8.54 10.50 7.82
N ASN A 60 9.02 11.66 8.28
CA ASN A 60 8.52 12.95 7.81
C ASN A 60 8.60 13.12 6.29
N PRO A 61 9.69 12.74 5.61
CA PRO A 61 9.76 12.92 4.16
C PRO A 61 8.69 12.14 3.40
N VAL A 62 8.44 10.88 3.78
CA VAL A 62 7.41 10.06 3.13
C VAL A 62 6.01 10.53 3.51
N PHE A 63 5.79 11.00 4.73
CA PHE A 63 4.52 11.58 5.14
C PHE A 63 4.21 12.88 4.38
N ASP A 64 5.19 13.73 4.16
CA ASP A 64 5.03 14.94 3.34
C ASP A 64 4.66 14.59 1.91
N GLN A 65 5.32 13.60 1.34
CA GLN A 65 5.04 13.12 -0.01
C GLN A 65 3.63 12.55 -0.13
N ILE A 66 3.20 11.75 0.83
CA ILE A 66 1.82 11.22 0.87
C ILE A 66 0.81 12.35 1.03
N ALA A 67 1.06 13.31 1.91
CA ALA A 67 0.18 14.45 2.12
C ALA A 67 0.03 15.28 0.84
N GLN A 68 1.12 15.48 0.10
CA GLN A 68 1.11 16.19 -1.17
C GLN A 68 0.31 15.43 -2.24
N LEU A 69 0.53 14.14 -2.37
CA LEU A 69 -0.21 13.30 -3.32
C LEU A 69 -1.70 13.25 -3.00
N ARG A 70 -2.06 13.24 -1.72
CA ARG A 70 -3.45 13.20 -1.27
C ARG A 70 -4.18 14.54 -1.35
N GLN A 71 -3.50 15.63 -1.71
CA GLN A 71 -4.18 16.87 -2.09
C GLN A 71 -5.08 16.65 -3.32
N ASN A 72 -4.67 15.77 -4.21
CA ASN A 72 -5.55 15.32 -5.29
C ASN A 72 -6.41 14.15 -4.80
N GLN A 73 -7.70 14.43 -4.57
CA GLN A 73 -8.65 13.44 -4.06
C GLN A 73 -8.95 12.30 -5.04
N ASP A 74 -8.59 12.47 -6.32
CA ASP A 74 -8.74 11.44 -7.34
C ASP A 74 -7.58 10.45 -7.40
N GLN A 75 -6.58 10.64 -6.55
CA GLN A 75 -5.45 9.74 -6.43
C GLN A 75 -5.55 8.86 -5.18
N PHE A 76 -5.29 7.59 -5.35
CA PHE A 76 -5.08 6.63 -4.26
C PHE A 76 -3.59 6.35 -4.13
N VAL A 77 -3.09 6.44 -2.93
CA VAL A 77 -1.68 6.19 -2.62
C VAL A 77 -1.58 4.87 -1.88
N ASP A 78 -0.99 3.87 -2.52
CA ASP A 78 -0.76 2.58 -1.88
C ASP A 78 0.61 2.57 -1.20
N VAL A 79 0.65 2.00 -0.02
CA VAL A 79 1.84 1.98 0.82
C VAL A 79 2.12 0.59 1.37
N THR A 80 3.39 0.33 1.59
CA THR A 80 3.85 -0.79 2.42
C THR A 80 4.47 -0.25 3.69
N ILE A 81 4.07 -0.78 4.82
CA ILE A 81 4.47 -0.33 6.16
C ILE A 81 5.05 -1.52 6.90
N VAL A 82 6.16 -1.31 7.54
CA VAL A 82 6.76 -2.26 8.49
C VAL A 82 6.75 -1.62 9.87
N GLY A 83 6.21 -2.32 10.86
CA GLY A 83 6.12 -1.76 12.19
C GLY A 83 5.70 -2.76 13.25
N GLU A 84 5.49 -2.26 14.44
CA GLU A 84 5.02 -3.02 15.60
C GLU A 84 3.62 -2.52 16.00
N VAL A 85 2.72 -3.45 16.27
CA VAL A 85 1.40 -3.11 16.80
C VAL A 85 1.55 -2.68 18.24
N SER A 86 1.10 -1.48 18.56
CA SER A 86 1.13 -0.94 19.93
C SER A 86 -0.22 -1.07 20.65
N GLY A 87 -1.30 -1.27 19.92
CA GLY A 87 -2.62 -1.50 20.50
C GLY A 87 -3.70 -1.42 19.44
N CYS A 88 -4.89 -1.87 19.77
CA CYS A 88 -6.08 -1.75 18.93
C CYS A 88 -7.22 -1.19 19.77
N ASP A 89 -7.91 -0.20 19.23
CA ASP A 89 -9.00 0.50 19.87
C ASP A 89 -10.30 0.30 19.10
N ALA A 90 -11.36 -0.02 19.82
CA ALA A 90 -12.71 -0.03 19.27
C ALA A 90 -13.32 1.37 19.37
N TYR A 91 -14.01 1.79 18.33
CA TYR A 91 -14.71 3.07 18.32
C TYR A 91 -16.02 2.97 17.53
N GLN A 92 -16.90 3.92 17.75
CA GLN A 92 -18.09 4.09 16.92
C GLN A 92 -17.77 5.02 15.75
N ASN A 93 -18.04 4.58 14.53
CA ASN A 93 -17.91 5.42 13.35
C ASN A 93 -19.07 6.44 13.26
N LYS A 94 -19.00 7.34 12.28
CA LYS A 94 -20.03 8.37 12.07
C LYS A 94 -21.42 7.80 11.77
N LYS A 95 -21.51 6.53 11.39
CA LYS A 95 -22.77 5.81 11.15
C LYS A 95 -23.31 5.10 12.40
N GLY A 96 -22.59 5.18 13.52
CA GLY A 96 -22.95 4.49 14.75
C GLY A 96 -22.55 3.01 14.80
N GLU A 97 -21.79 2.53 13.82
CA GLU A 97 -21.33 1.14 13.77
C GLU A 97 -20.03 0.98 14.55
N LEU A 98 -19.85 -0.17 15.17
CA LEU A 98 -18.59 -0.51 15.82
C LEU A 98 -17.50 -0.74 14.77
N ALA A 99 -16.40 -0.06 14.94
CA ALA A 99 -15.21 -0.21 14.13
C ALA A 99 -13.98 -0.39 15.03
N ALA A 100 -12.89 -0.87 14.49
CA ALA A 100 -11.64 -0.99 15.20
C ALA A 100 -10.51 -0.38 14.38
N SER A 101 -9.55 0.22 15.08
CA SER A 101 -8.32 0.73 14.49
C SER A 101 -7.14 0.26 15.32
N CYS A 102 -6.13 -0.24 14.68
CA CYS A 102 -4.89 -0.63 15.34
C CYS A 102 -3.84 0.46 15.20
N ASN A 103 -3.15 0.74 16.29
CA ASN A 103 -2.01 1.65 16.34
C ASN A 103 -0.73 0.87 16.01
N VAL A 104 0.05 1.41 15.10
CA VAL A 104 1.30 0.82 14.62
C VAL A 104 2.43 1.82 14.74
N ASN A 105 3.50 1.43 15.41
CA ASN A 105 4.76 2.17 15.45
C ASN A 105 5.62 1.71 14.28
N ALA A 106 5.66 2.49 13.22
CA ALA A 106 6.32 2.11 11.99
C ALA A 106 7.80 2.44 11.99
N SER A 107 8.60 1.47 11.61
CA SER A 107 10.02 1.62 11.33
C SER A 107 10.30 2.04 9.90
N ALA A 108 9.41 1.69 8.96
CA ALA A 108 9.51 2.03 7.56
C ALA A 108 8.14 2.19 6.93
N VAL A 109 8.03 3.14 6.01
CA VAL A 109 6.88 3.36 5.15
C VAL A 109 7.39 3.63 3.74
N ALA A 110 6.87 2.92 2.77
CA ALA A 110 7.20 3.11 1.36
C ALA A 110 5.93 3.29 0.54
N ILE A 111 5.92 4.25 -0.38
CA ILE A 111 4.88 4.38 -1.38
C ILE A 111 5.16 3.33 -2.47
N THR A 112 4.21 2.45 -2.69
CA THR A 112 4.35 1.35 -3.66
C THR A 112 3.67 1.65 -4.99
N SER A 113 2.55 2.36 -4.97
CA SER A 113 1.91 2.82 -6.20
C SER A 113 1.03 4.05 -5.95
N VAL A 114 0.77 4.78 -7.01
CA VAL A 114 -0.23 5.85 -7.05
C VAL A 114 -1.22 5.50 -8.14
N ARG A 115 -2.47 5.32 -7.77
CA ARG A 115 -3.55 4.95 -8.69
C ARG A 115 -4.49 6.13 -8.90
N GLN A 116 -4.93 6.33 -10.13
CA GLN A 116 -5.99 7.29 -10.45
C GLN A 116 -7.37 6.63 -10.24
N LYS A 117 -8.33 7.40 -9.76
CA LYS A 117 -9.71 6.94 -9.56
C LYS A 117 -10.33 6.38 -10.85
N ASN A 118 -9.91 6.87 -11.99
CA ASN A 118 -10.44 6.50 -13.32
C ASN A 118 -9.56 5.48 -14.07
N GLY A 119 -8.74 4.71 -13.37
CA GLY A 119 -8.13 3.50 -13.94
C GLY A 119 -6.69 3.60 -14.44
N GLY A 120 -5.95 4.65 -14.10
CA GLY A 120 -4.51 4.69 -14.38
C GLY A 120 -3.68 4.26 -13.16
N GLN A 121 -2.87 3.23 -13.29
CA GLN A 121 -1.89 2.88 -12.28
C GLN A 121 -0.52 3.42 -12.69
N GLN A 122 0.05 4.27 -11.84
CA GLN A 122 1.38 4.82 -12.05
C GLN A 122 2.33 4.20 -11.03
N GLY A 123 3.39 3.55 -11.51
CA GLY A 123 4.45 3.07 -10.65
C GLY A 123 5.19 4.25 -10.00
N TYR A 124 5.63 4.08 -8.75
CA TYR A 124 6.25 5.14 -7.99
C TYR A 124 7.67 4.79 -7.53
N GLY A 125 8.52 5.81 -7.37
CA GLY A 125 9.90 5.67 -6.93
C GLY A 125 10.89 5.37 -8.05
N ALA A 126 11.94 4.62 -7.75
CA ALA A 126 12.99 4.26 -8.70
C ALA A 126 12.49 3.48 -9.93
N GLN A 127 11.28 2.98 -9.87
CA GLN A 127 10.63 2.26 -10.96
C GLN A 127 9.95 3.17 -11.99
N ALA A 128 9.80 4.46 -11.73
CA ALA A 128 9.15 5.38 -12.65
C ALA A 128 9.90 5.48 -14.00
N GLY A 129 11.21 5.40 -14.01
CA GLY A 129 12.02 5.32 -15.22
C GLY A 129 11.90 3.99 -15.95
N TYR A 130 11.67 2.93 -15.23
CA TYR A 130 11.47 1.60 -15.80
C TYR A 130 10.17 1.46 -16.55
N THR A 131 9.11 2.13 -16.08
CA THR A 131 7.79 2.02 -16.69
C THR A 131 7.76 2.62 -18.09
N GLN A 132 8.53 3.67 -18.34
CA GLN A 132 8.63 4.26 -19.67
C GLN A 132 9.46 3.41 -20.64
N GLN A 133 10.52 2.79 -20.16
CA GLN A 133 11.34 1.91 -21.00
C GLN A 133 10.63 0.60 -21.32
N SER A 134 9.87 0.08 -20.39
CA SER A 134 9.14 -1.17 -20.62
C SER A 134 7.99 -1.03 -21.61
N GLN A 135 7.36 0.12 -21.69
CA GLN A 135 6.31 0.35 -22.70
C GLN A 135 6.85 0.33 -24.14
N GLY A 136 8.05 0.87 -24.36
CA GLY A 136 8.70 0.78 -25.65
C GLY A 136 9.23 -0.60 -25.98
N GLY A 137 9.75 -1.32 -24.99
CA GLY A 137 10.35 -2.63 -25.15
C GLY A 137 9.35 -3.76 -25.33
N PHE A 138 8.25 -3.70 -24.59
CA PHE A 138 7.23 -4.76 -24.65
C PHE A 138 6.42 -4.79 -25.94
N GLN A 139 6.25 -3.67 -26.58
CA GLN A 139 5.58 -3.63 -27.88
C GLN A 139 6.44 -4.23 -29.00
N GLN A 140 7.73 -4.31 -28.80
CA GLN A 140 8.66 -4.86 -29.79
C GLN A 140 9.09 -6.29 -29.52
N SER A 141 8.83 -6.79 -28.34
CA SER A 141 9.08 -8.19 -28.04
C SER A 141 7.99 -9.06 -28.63
N GLN A 142 7.95 -9.11 -29.93
CA GLN A 142 7.40 -10.32 -30.52
C GLN A 142 8.21 -11.49 -29.97
N PRO A 143 7.55 -12.57 -29.55
CA PRO A 143 8.29 -13.75 -29.16
C PRO A 143 9.26 -14.07 -30.29
N PRO A 144 10.52 -14.26 -29.99
CA PRO A 144 11.47 -14.61 -31.02
C PRO A 144 10.90 -15.79 -31.81
N ALA A 145 10.88 -15.66 -33.10
CA ALA A 145 10.38 -16.72 -33.99
C ALA A 145 11.15 -18.05 -33.83
N SER A 146 12.15 -18.04 -32.99
CA SER A 146 12.91 -19.17 -32.55
C SER A 146 12.90 -19.30 -31.05
N ASP A 147 11.79 -19.73 -30.50
CA ASP A 147 11.76 -20.29 -29.16
C ASP A 147 12.49 -21.66 -29.25
N PRO A 148 13.65 -21.81 -28.59
CA PRO A 148 14.40 -23.07 -28.64
C PRO A 148 13.59 -24.26 -28.12
N TRP A 149 12.49 -23.97 -27.39
CA TRP A 149 11.63 -25.00 -26.83
C TRP A 149 10.43 -25.33 -27.71
N SER A 150 10.06 -24.45 -28.62
CA SER A 150 8.94 -24.65 -29.53
C SER A 150 9.33 -25.26 -30.86
N SER A 151 10.61 -25.30 -31.17
CA SER A 151 11.15 -25.81 -32.45
C SER A 151 11.97 -27.06 -32.32
N ASP A 152 11.59 -27.95 -31.41
CA ASP A 152 12.26 -29.25 -31.38
C ASP A 152 11.35 -30.31 -32.03
N PRO A 153 11.51 -30.50 -33.35
CA PRO A 153 10.74 -31.52 -34.08
C PRO A 153 11.30 -32.91 -33.94
N SER A 154 12.36 -33.06 -33.16
CA SER A 154 13.08 -34.32 -33.07
C SER A 154 12.69 -35.19 -31.88
N PHE A 155 11.67 -34.82 -31.19
CA PHE A 155 11.13 -35.62 -30.08
C PHE A 155 9.73 -36.15 -30.34
#